data_9082ca03f0a5ad5953522cd86cc8009b
#
_entry.id   9082ca03f0a5ad5953522cd86cc8009b
#
_cell.length_a   1.000
_cell.length_b   1.000
_cell.length_c   1.000
_cell.angle_alpha   90.00
_cell.angle_beta   90.00
_cell.angle_gamma   90.00
#
_symmetry.space_group_name_H-M   'P 1'
#
loop_
_entity.id
_entity.type
_entity.pdbx_description
1 polymer ?
#
loop_
_entity_poly.entity_id
_entity_poly.type
_entity_poly.pdbx_seq_one_letter_code
_entity_poly.pdbx_strand_id
1 'polypeptide(L)'
;LRQIIEFLNTKDLHFKVLNRLNPKDYGSRKQVLIYEGIDLNSNFWLIFVYSSKSRFIQKNSSEIMELSDRIIKQMGHNYKIKALFISSPLCSKAHSHLNISQWRVFNDFV
;
A
#
# COMPACT_ATOMS: atom_id res chain seq x y z
N LEU A 1 5.45 -7.10 10.76
CA LEU A 1 6.56 -6.28 10.25
C LEU A 1 7.65 -7.11 9.59
N ARG A 2 7.99 -8.26 10.20
CA ARG A 2 9.03 -9.14 9.67
C ARG A 2 8.70 -9.65 8.26
N GLN A 3 7.46 -10.04 8.02
CA GLN A 3 7.03 -10.54 6.71
C GLN A 3 7.16 -9.48 5.62
N ILE A 4 6.79 -8.24 5.93
CA ILE A 4 6.89 -7.16 4.95
C ILE A 4 8.36 -6.84 4.64
N ILE A 5 9.22 -6.83 5.65
CA ILE A 5 10.66 -6.60 5.46
C ILE A 5 11.28 -7.70 4.60
N GLU A 6 10.95 -8.97 4.86
CA GLU A 6 11.44 -10.09 4.06
C GLU A 6 10.99 -9.98 2.60
N PHE A 7 9.73 -9.62 2.38
CA PHE A 7 9.21 -9.43 1.02
C PHE A 7 9.91 -8.28 0.30
N LEU A 8 10.11 -7.15 0.99
CA LEU A 8 10.84 -6.01 0.43
C LEU A 8 12.26 -6.40 0.03
N ASN A 9 12.93 -7.21 0.84
CA ASN A 9 14.26 -7.70 0.53
C ASN A 9 14.27 -8.57 -0.73
N THR A 10 13.24 -9.39 -0.97
CA THR A 10 13.14 -10.20 -2.20
C THR A 10 12.98 -9.33 -3.44
N LYS A 11 12.47 -8.12 -3.31
CA LYS A 11 12.29 -7.17 -4.40
C LYS A 11 13.42 -6.15 -4.49
N ASP A 12 14.48 -6.34 -3.71
CA ASP A 12 15.61 -5.42 -3.62
C ASP A 12 15.18 -4.00 -3.22
N LEU A 13 14.19 -3.91 -2.35
CA LEU A 13 13.69 -2.66 -1.81
C LEU A 13 14.13 -2.54 -0.35
N HIS A 14 14.95 -1.54 -0.06
CA HIS A 14 15.53 -1.34 1.26
C HIS A 14 15.13 0.03 1.81
N PHE A 15 14.75 0.06 3.09
CA PHE A 15 14.23 1.25 3.74
C PHE A 15 15.10 1.69 4.92
N LYS A 16 15.33 3.00 5.04
CA LYS A 16 15.95 3.61 6.22
C LYS A 16 14.97 3.65 7.38
N VAL A 17 13.70 3.92 7.08
CA VAL A 17 12.62 4.06 8.05
C VAL A 17 11.40 3.32 7.50
N LEU A 18 10.72 2.58 8.37
CA LEU A 18 9.47 1.92 8.02
C LEU A 18 8.58 1.90 9.26
N ASN A 19 7.50 2.69 9.24
CA ASN A 19 6.58 2.86 10.34
C ASN A 19 5.19 2.37 9.97
N ARG A 20 4.53 1.71 10.92
CA ARG A 20 3.16 1.27 10.74
C ARG A 20 2.19 2.41 11.04
N LEU A 21 1.17 2.56 10.18
CA LEU A 21 0.07 3.49 10.40
C LEU A 21 -1.19 2.69 10.71
N ASN A 22 -2.02 3.23 11.62
CA ASN A 22 -3.27 2.58 12.00
C ASN A 22 -4.42 3.16 11.15
N PRO A 23 -5.17 2.34 10.39
CA PRO A 23 -6.27 2.84 9.57
C PRO A 23 -7.31 3.64 10.36
N LYS A 24 -7.52 3.30 11.62
CA LYS A 24 -8.49 3.99 12.49
C LYS A 24 -8.14 5.46 12.70
N ASP A 25 -6.85 5.81 12.67
CA ASP A 25 -6.41 7.19 12.85
C ASP A 25 -6.80 8.06 11.66
N TYR A 26 -7.18 7.45 10.54
CA TYR A 26 -7.57 8.12 9.30
C TYR A 26 -9.03 7.85 8.93
N GLY A 27 -9.83 7.47 9.93
CA GLY A 27 -11.27 7.28 9.76
C GLY A 27 -11.66 6.02 9.01
N SER A 28 -10.83 4.99 9.00
CA SER A 28 -11.10 3.73 8.30
C SER A 28 -11.23 2.57 9.28
N ARG A 29 -12.20 1.69 8.99
CA ARG A 29 -12.39 0.43 9.73
C ARG A 29 -11.85 -0.76 8.94
N LYS A 30 -11.16 -0.53 7.83
CA LYS A 30 -10.66 -1.61 6.99
C LYS A 30 -9.54 -2.38 7.70
N GLN A 31 -9.54 -3.68 7.47
CA GLN A 31 -8.47 -4.56 7.96
C GLN A 31 -7.35 -4.61 6.90
N VAL A 32 -6.65 -3.52 6.77
CA VAL A 32 -5.51 -3.39 5.87
C VAL A 32 -4.32 -2.92 6.68
N LEU A 33 -3.14 -3.46 6.36
CA LEU A 33 -1.91 -2.98 6.98
C LEU A 33 -1.37 -1.81 6.16
N ILE A 34 -0.97 -0.75 6.85
CA ILE A 34 -0.46 0.45 6.20
C ILE A 34 0.90 0.76 6.80
N TYR A 35 1.87 1.02 5.92
CA TYR A 35 3.21 1.45 6.33
C TYR A 35 3.59 2.71 5.58
N GLU A 36 4.29 3.61 6.25
CA GLU A 36 5.02 4.68 5.59
C GLU A 36 6.50 4.43 5.76
N GLY A 37 7.29 4.76 4.76
CA GLY A 37 8.71 4.49 4.80
C GLY A 37 9.52 5.47 3.98
N ILE A 38 10.80 5.48 4.24
CA ILE A 38 11.79 6.24 3.48
C ILE A 38 12.82 5.23 3.00
N ASP A 39 12.99 5.13 1.69
CA ASP A 39 13.95 4.20 1.11
C ASP A 39 15.38 4.75 1.19
N LEU A 40 16.36 3.98 0.70
CA LEU A 40 17.76 4.39 0.77
C LEU A 40 18.07 5.63 -0.09
N ASN A 41 17.18 5.93 -1.05
CA ASN A 41 17.32 7.11 -1.91
C ASN A 41 16.51 8.29 -1.39
N SER A 42 16.03 8.20 -0.15
CA SER A 42 15.24 9.25 0.51
C SER A 42 13.89 9.53 -0.14
N ASN A 43 13.32 8.54 -0.84
CA ASN A 43 11.96 8.61 -1.38
C ASN A 43 10.96 8.18 -0.33
N PHE A 44 9.86 8.93 -0.23
CA PHE A 44 8.76 8.62 0.68
C PHE A 44 7.79 7.65 0.02
N TRP A 45 7.51 6.56 0.74
CA TRP A 45 6.59 5.50 0.31
C TRP A 45 5.39 5.42 1.21
N LEU A 46 4.22 5.17 0.61
CA LEU A 46 3.03 4.75 1.33
C LEU A 46 2.65 3.36 0.82
N ILE A 47 2.65 2.40 1.74
CA ILE A 47 2.50 0.97 1.40
C ILE A 47 1.24 0.44 2.06
N PHE A 48 0.38 -0.20 1.26
CA PHE A 48 -0.79 -0.92 1.74
C PHE A 48 -0.57 -2.41 1.53
N VAL A 49 -0.85 -3.20 2.55
CA VAL A 49 -0.77 -4.66 2.48
C VAL A 49 -2.17 -5.22 2.67
N TYR A 50 -2.67 -5.86 1.63
CA TYR A 50 -4.02 -6.39 1.60
C TYR A 50 -3.98 -7.91 1.44
N SER A 51 -4.64 -8.61 2.36
CA SER A 51 -4.72 -10.06 2.35
C SER A 51 -6.17 -10.47 2.61
N SER A 52 -6.77 -11.22 1.70
CA SER A 52 -8.14 -11.69 1.81
C SER A 52 -8.36 -12.90 0.91
N LYS A 53 -9.31 -13.74 1.25
CA LYS A 53 -9.75 -14.83 0.39
C LYS A 53 -10.65 -14.33 -0.74
N SER A 54 -11.27 -13.17 -0.53
CA SER A 54 -12.15 -12.55 -1.52
C SER A 54 -11.33 -11.88 -2.62
N ARG A 55 -11.91 -11.80 -3.81
CA ARG A 55 -11.29 -11.14 -4.93
C ARG A 55 -11.20 -9.63 -4.70
N PHE A 56 -10.05 -9.04 -5.01
CA PHE A 56 -9.86 -7.60 -4.95
C PHE A 56 -10.41 -6.98 -6.22
N ILE A 57 -11.47 -6.18 -6.08
CA ILE A 57 -12.18 -5.58 -7.23
C ILE A 57 -11.96 -4.06 -7.26
N GLN A 58 -12.44 -3.41 -8.32
CA GLN A 58 -12.25 -1.98 -8.53
C GLN A 58 -12.75 -1.13 -7.35
N LYS A 59 -13.85 -1.53 -6.72
CA LYS A 59 -14.36 -0.86 -5.52
C LYS A 59 -13.30 -0.83 -4.42
N ASN A 60 -12.58 -1.95 -4.23
CA ASN A 60 -11.52 -2.03 -3.22
C ASN A 60 -10.36 -1.09 -3.57
N SER A 61 -9.98 -0.99 -4.84
CA SER A 61 -8.92 -0.06 -5.24
C SER A 61 -9.33 1.39 -4.99
N SER A 62 -10.58 1.75 -5.27
CA SER A 62 -11.10 3.09 -4.97
C SER A 62 -11.06 3.41 -3.49
N GLU A 63 -11.42 2.44 -2.64
CA GLU A 63 -11.37 2.61 -1.19
C GLU A 63 -9.94 2.80 -0.67
N ILE A 64 -8.98 2.05 -1.22
CA ILE A 64 -7.58 2.19 -0.87
C ILE A 64 -7.05 3.58 -1.29
N MET A 65 -7.39 4.03 -2.48
CA MET A 65 -6.98 5.35 -2.96
C MET A 65 -7.58 6.48 -2.12
N GLU A 66 -8.83 6.36 -1.73
CA GLU A 66 -9.49 7.32 -0.86
C GLU A 66 -8.81 7.40 0.51
N LEU A 67 -8.47 6.24 1.08
CA LEU A 67 -7.76 6.19 2.35
C LEU A 67 -6.36 6.80 2.22
N SER A 68 -5.67 6.56 1.12
CA SER A 68 -4.39 7.20 0.81
C SER A 68 -4.52 8.72 0.79
N ASP A 69 -5.56 9.25 0.16
CA ASP A 69 -5.80 10.70 0.09
C ASP A 69 -6.04 11.29 1.48
N ARG A 70 -6.77 10.59 2.35
CA ARG A 70 -6.98 11.03 3.73
C ARG A 70 -5.67 11.07 4.52
N ILE A 71 -4.82 10.07 4.33
CA ILE A 71 -3.51 10.02 4.98
C ILE A 71 -2.66 11.20 4.53
N ILE A 72 -2.58 11.44 3.23
CA ILE A 72 -1.81 12.54 2.66
C ILE A 72 -2.29 13.88 3.22
N LYS A 73 -3.60 14.09 3.26
CA LYS A 73 -4.19 15.32 3.78
C LYS A 73 -3.86 15.52 5.26
N GLN A 74 -3.98 14.47 6.06
CA GLN A 74 -3.76 14.56 7.50
C GLN A 74 -2.28 14.71 7.85
N MET A 75 -1.40 14.02 7.13
CA MET A 75 0.05 14.11 7.33
C MET A 75 0.64 15.41 6.79
N GLY A 76 -0.04 16.06 5.85
CA GLY A 76 0.41 17.33 5.30
C GLY A 76 1.53 17.22 4.27
N HIS A 77 1.81 16.02 3.76
CA HIS A 77 2.79 15.82 2.70
C HIS A 77 2.38 14.65 1.81
N ASN A 78 2.86 14.64 0.57
CA ASN A 78 2.60 13.56 -0.37
C ASN A 78 3.69 12.49 -0.27
N TYR A 79 3.40 11.31 -0.81
CA TYR A 79 4.36 10.22 -0.94
C TYR A 79 4.71 10.07 -2.41
N LYS A 80 6.01 9.96 -2.70
CA LYS A 80 6.48 9.81 -4.08
C LYS A 80 6.01 8.50 -4.67
N ILE A 81 5.98 7.44 -3.87
CA ILE A 81 5.63 6.11 -4.32
C ILE A 81 4.50 5.57 -3.45
N LYS A 82 3.44 5.12 -4.11
CA LYS A 82 2.32 4.42 -3.47
C LYS A 82 2.34 2.99 -3.97
N ALA A 83 2.30 2.04 -3.04
CA ALA A 83 2.41 0.62 -3.36
C ALA A 83 1.30 -0.18 -2.69
N LEU A 84 0.82 -1.20 -3.39
CA LEU A 84 -0.11 -2.17 -2.88
C LEU A 84 0.52 -3.55 -2.96
N PHE A 85 0.70 -4.20 -1.82
CA PHE A 85 1.12 -5.58 -1.72
C PHE A 85 -0.11 -6.42 -1.45
N ILE A 86 -0.41 -7.34 -2.35
CA ILE A 86 -1.66 -8.07 -2.31
C ILE A 86 -1.44 -9.57 -2.46
N SER A 87 -2.11 -10.35 -1.60
CA SER A 87 -2.13 -11.80 -1.66
C SER A 87 -3.50 -12.36 -2.04
N SER A 88 -4.46 -11.49 -2.33
CA SER A 88 -5.80 -11.87 -2.79
C SER A 88 -5.85 -11.97 -4.31
N PRO A 89 -6.82 -12.74 -4.88
CA PRO A 89 -7.02 -12.67 -6.32
C PRO A 89 -7.35 -11.24 -6.77
N LEU A 90 -6.66 -10.76 -7.79
CA LEU A 90 -6.75 -9.38 -8.27
C LEU A 90 -7.49 -9.33 -9.60
N CYS A 91 -8.59 -8.57 -9.68
CA CYS A 91 -9.29 -8.42 -10.94
C CYS A 91 -8.56 -7.44 -11.87
N SER A 92 -8.71 -7.64 -13.18
CA SER A 92 -8.01 -6.83 -14.17
C SER A 92 -8.41 -5.36 -14.13
N LYS A 93 -9.67 -5.06 -13.82
CA LYS A 93 -10.14 -3.68 -13.68
C LYS A 93 -9.49 -2.95 -12.51
N ALA A 94 -9.37 -3.65 -11.36
CA ALA A 94 -8.69 -3.09 -10.20
C ALA A 94 -7.21 -2.84 -10.51
N HIS A 95 -6.56 -3.80 -11.16
CA HIS A 95 -5.15 -3.67 -11.54
C HIS A 95 -4.93 -2.47 -12.47
N SER A 96 -5.77 -2.35 -13.51
CA SER A 96 -5.69 -1.23 -14.44
C SER A 96 -5.94 0.10 -13.76
N HIS A 97 -6.90 0.16 -12.85
CA HIS A 97 -7.23 1.37 -12.09
C HIS A 97 -6.03 1.85 -11.27
N LEU A 98 -5.37 0.91 -10.58
CA LEU A 98 -4.18 1.21 -9.79
C LEU A 98 -3.00 1.65 -10.67
N ASN A 99 -2.78 0.97 -11.80
CA ASN A 99 -1.69 1.31 -12.71
C ASN A 99 -1.88 2.69 -13.33
N ILE A 100 -3.08 3.04 -13.76
CA ILE A 100 -3.40 4.35 -14.31
C ILE A 100 -3.13 5.45 -13.27
N SER A 101 -3.41 5.15 -12.01
CA SER A 101 -3.18 6.08 -10.91
C SER A 101 -1.74 6.02 -10.39
N GLN A 102 -0.85 5.35 -11.10
CA GLN A 102 0.60 5.27 -10.83
C GLN A 102 0.95 4.55 -9.53
N TRP A 103 0.10 3.64 -9.08
CA TRP A 103 0.42 2.76 -7.97
C TRP A 103 1.29 1.60 -8.44
N ARG A 104 2.24 1.21 -7.63
CA ARG A 104 3.01 -0.04 -7.84
C ARG A 104 2.24 -1.18 -7.18
N VAL A 105 1.95 -2.22 -7.96
CA VAL A 105 1.18 -3.36 -7.49
C VAL A 105 2.07 -4.59 -7.46
N PHE A 106 2.17 -5.22 -6.29
CA PHE A 106 2.92 -6.45 -6.08
C PHE A 106 1.91 -7.53 -5.69
N ASN A 107 1.54 -8.37 -6.64
CA ASN A 107 0.51 -9.39 -6.45
C ASN A 107 1.05 -10.77 -6.11
N ASP A 108 2.31 -10.84 -5.77
CA ASP A 108 2.99 -12.07 -5.34
C ASP A 108 3.38 -12.06 -3.86
N PHE A 109 2.79 -11.16 -3.10
CA PHE A 109 2.99 -11.11 -1.65
C PHE A 109 2.29 -12.31 -1.01
N VAL A 110 3.00 -13.06 -0.19
CA VAL A 110 2.50 -14.27 0.45
C VAL A 110 2.51 -14.14 1.97
#